data_58c21f7ac337989f045af73efccf682e
#
_entry.id   58c21f7ac337989f045af73efccf682e
#
_cell.length_a   1.000
_cell.length_b   1.000
_cell.length_c   1.000
_cell.angle_alpha   90.00
_cell.angle_beta   90.00
_cell.angle_gamma   90.00
#
_symmetry.space_group_name_H-M   'P 1'
#
loop_
_entity.id
_entity.type
_entity.pdbx_description
1 polymer ?
#
loop_
_entity_poly.entity_id
_entity_poly.type
_entity_poly.pdbx_seq_one_letter_code
_entity_poly.pdbx_strand_id
1 'polypeptide(L)'
;MNPIAPRQKVRIQLMNRTVVVVLAIGTMCAGAQGDETKSAANPMWPAGLRWECKTASKIVCERDGSCRTDIGNAPFVLNFDNNDVEFPGGKVRIKRHYQQTVQGSPLQSEVKVELADNRVIWLTAVDASRTYSDAWVGAITGLKGGVVLVESQGVYCVPTK
;
A
#
# COMPACT_ATOMS: atom_id res chain seq x y z
N MET A 1 -29.53 -1.94 -56.81
CA MET A 1 -28.63 -1.31 -57.78
C MET A 1 -27.89 -0.20 -57.04
N ASN A 2 -26.65 -0.49 -56.61
CA ASN A 2 -25.77 0.49 -55.99
C ASN A 2 -24.62 0.81 -56.93
N PRO A 3 -24.26 2.06 -57.17
CA PRO A 3 -23.15 2.42 -58.05
C PRO A 3 -21.81 2.32 -57.31
N ILE A 4 -20.85 1.78 -58.07
CA ILE A 4 -19.47 1.56 -57.73
C ILE A 4 -18.70 2.89 -57.81
N ALA A 5 -17.98 3.26 -56.78
CA ALA A 5 -17.10 4.44 -56.72
C ALA A 5 -15.74 4.14 -57.37
N PRO A 6 -15.10 5.11 -58.02
CA PRO A 6 -13.90 4.91 -58.81
C PRO A 6 -12.61 4.86 -57.98
N ARG A 7 -11.71 3.97 -58.40
CA ARG A 7 -10.34 3.83 -57.87
C ARG A 7 -9.48 5.06 -58.15
N GLN A 8 -8.93 5.68 -57.14
CA GLN A 8 -7.86 6.66 -57.24
C GLN A 8 -6.52 5.96 -57.48
N LYS A 9 -5.85 6.33 -58.57
CA LYS A 9 -4.48 5.95 -58.86
C LYS A 9 -3.52 6.79 -58.02
N VAL A 10 -2.76 6.15 -57.15
CA VAL A 10 -1.64 6.78 -56.45
C VAL A 10 -0.44 6.79 -57.39
N ARG A 11 0.01 7.99 -57.77
CA ARG A 11 1.28 8.24 -58.47
C ARG A 11 2.41 8.19 -57.44
N ILE A 12 3.31 7.24 -57.59
CA ILE A 12 4.59 7.20 -56.89
C ILE A 12 5.54 8.15 -57.61
N GLN A 13 5.88 9.27 -56.99
CA GLN A 13 7.00 10.11 -57.43
C GLN A 13 8.26 9.63 -56.72
N LEU A 14 9.20 9.10 -57.51
CA LEU A 14 10.59 8.92 -57.07
C LEU A 14 11.25 10.30 -57.02
N MET A 15 11.67 10.71 -55.83
CA MET A 15 12.67 11.78 -55.67
C MET A 15 13.76 11.35 -54.69
N ASN A 16 14.84 11.05 -55.32
CA ASN A 16 16.26 11.33 -55.06
C ASN A 16 16.72 11.61 -53.63
N ARG A 17 17.62 10.70 -53.21
CA ARG A 17 18.83 10.87 -52.39
C ARG A 17 18.83 11.97 -51.32
N THR A 18 18.66 11.55 -50.09
CA THR A 18 19.45 12.12 -48.97
C THR A 18 19.67 11.00 -47.97
N VAL A 19 20.92 10.66 -47.78
CA VAL A 19 21.36 9.72 -46.73
C VAL A 19 21.19 10.46 -45.39
N VAL A 20 20.15 10.13 -44.65
CA VAL A 20 20.00 10.55 -43.30
C VAL A 20 20.58 9.46 -42.41
N VAL A 21 21.75 9.74 -41.89
CA VAL A 21 22.35 8.96 -40.76
C VAL A 21 21.45 9.16 -39.58
N VAL A 22 20.56 8.19 -39.29
CA VAL A 22 19.81 8.14 -38.06
C VAL A 22 20.75 7.62 -37.00
N LEU A 23 21.33 8.56 -36.23
CA LEU A 23 21.91 8.23 -34.94
C LEU A 23 20.78 7.68 -34.06
N ALA A 24 20.79 6.37 -33.87
CA ALA A 24 19.99 5.70 -32.86
C ALA A 24 20.49 6.19 -31.47
N ILE A 25 19.90 7.26 -30.98
CA ILE A 25 20.00 7.62 -29.55
C ILE A 25 19.19 6.54 -28.84
N GLY A 26 19.90 5.53 -28.35
CA GLY A 26 19.37 4.56 -27.42
C GLY A 26 18.90 5.32 -26.18
N THR A 27 17.60 5.57 -26.11
CA THR A 27 16.94 5.97 -24.89
C THR A 27 17.06 4.78 -23.95
N MET A 28 18.14 4.77 -23.15
CA MET A 28 18.15 3.99 -21.92
C MET A 28 16.97 4.48 -21.11
N CYS A 29 15.88 3.74 -21.12
CA CYS A 29 14.91 3.79 -20.05
C CYS A 29 15.67 3.35 -18.79
N ALA A 30 16.32 4.31 -18.12
CA ALA A 30 16.67 4.17 -16.74
C ALA A 30 15.32 3.91 -16.06
N GLY A 31 15.06 2.64 -15.77
CA GLY A 31 13.95 2.26 -14.91
C GLY A 31 14.13 3.08 -13.64
N ALA A 32 13.25 4.04 -13.45
CA ALA A 32 13.09 4.68 -12.16
C ALA A 32 12.74 3.54 -11.20
N GLN A 33 13.74 2.93 -10.60
CA GLN A 33 13.58 2.23 -9.34
C GLN A 33 13.18 3.33 -8.37
N GLY A 34 11.87 3.59 -8.31
CA GLY A 34 11.30 4.42 -7.29
C GLY A 34 11.78 3.87 -5.98
N ASP A 35 12.49 4.67 -5.23
CA ASP A 35 12.87 4.40 -3.86
C ASP A 35 11.55 4.32 -3.07
N GLU A 36 10.95 3.13 -3.06
CA GLU A 36 9.63 2.84 -2.43
C GLU A 36 9.66 3.03 -0.92
N THR A 37 10.79 3.41 -0.36
CA THR A 37 11.00 3.54 1.09
C THR A 37 10.83 4.97 1.61
N LYS A 38 10.75 5.97 0.76
CA LYS A 38 10.41 7.35 1.15
C LYS A 38 9.01 7.71 0.73
N SER A 39 8.04 7.00 1.27
CA SER A 39 6.66 7.45 1.28
C SER A 39 6.56 8.85 1.89
N ALA A 40 5.65 9.67 1.35
CA ALA A 40 5.25 10.95 1.90
C ALA A 40 5.12 10.88 3.43
N ALA A 41 5.39 11.99 4.11
CA ALA A 41 5.44 12.06 5.57
C ALA A 41 4.31 11.25 6.22
N ASN A 42 4.67 10.17 6.90
CA ASN A 42 3.73 9.35 7.65
C ASN A 42 3.26 10.15 8.87
N PRO A 43 1.96 10.38 9.06
CA PRO A 43 1.45 11.22 10.14
C PRO A 43 1.73 10.66 11.54
N MET A 44 2.14 9.41 11.68
CA MET A 44 2.59 8.84 12.94
C MET A 44 4.02 9.30 13.32
N TRP A 45 4.86 9.65 12.33
CA TRP A 45 6.27 9.97 12.58
C TRP A 45 6.51 11.18 13.49
N PRO A 46 5.75 12.27 13.43
CA PRO A 46 5.94 13.39 14.35
C PRO A 46 5.77 13.01 15.83
N ALA A 47 4.96 11.99 16.11
CA ALA A 47 4.78 11.49 17.47
C ALA A 47 5.81 10.40 17.84
N GLY A 48 6.48 9.80 16.85
CA GLY A 48 7.53 8.81 17.03
C GLY A 48 7.61 7.80 15.91
N LEU A 49 8.76 7.17 15.77
CA LEU A 49 8.99 6.11 14.79
C LEU A 49 8.71 4.71 15.34
N ARG A 50 8.54 4.58 16.66
CA ARG A 50 8.30 3.31 17.33
C ARG A 50 6.99 3.39 18.12
N TRP A 51 6.13 2.38 17.93
CA TRP A 51 4.79 2.34 18.46
C TRP A 51 4.52 1.01 19.15
N GLU A 52 4.06 1.09 20.39
CA GLU A 52 3.56 -0.08 21.13
C GLU A 52 2.11 -0.33 20.77
N CYS A 53 1.86 -1.50 20.19
CA CYS A 53 0.56 -1.90 19.71
C CYS A 53 0.04 -3.12 20.47
N LYS A 54 -1.29 -3.24 20.54
CA LYS A 54 -1.99 -4.42 21.07
C LYS A 54 -3.07 -4.85 20.09
N THR A 55 -3.19 -6.15 19.87
CA THR A 55 -4.32 -6.69 19.13
C THR A 55 -5.51 -6.90 20.06
N ALA A 56 -6.71 -6.73 19.53
CA ALA A 56 -7.95 -7.13 20.16
C ALA A 56 -8.38 -8.53 19.68
N SER A 57 -9.65 -8.85 19.82
CA SER A 57 -10.22 -10.11 19.32
C SER A 57 -9.94 -10.32 17.83
N LYS A 58 -9.73 -11.56 17.48
CA LYS A 58 -9.48 -12.01 16.12
C LYS A 58 -10.75 -12.58 15.50
N ILE A 59 -11.08 -12.13 14.30
CA ILE A 59 -12.15 -12.68 13.49
C ILE A 59 -11.52 -13.51 12.37
N VAL A 60 -11.97 -14.74 12.22
CA VAL A 60 -11.55 -15.65 11.15
C VAL A 60 -12.79 -16.06 10.37
N CYS A 61 -12.84 -15.71 9.09
CA CYS A 61 -13.93 -16.09 8.19
C CYS A 61 -13.45 -17.11 7.17
N GLU A 62 -14.25 -18.16 6.95
CA GLU A 62 -13.99 -19.25 6.03
C GLU A 62 -14.78 -19.11 4.73
N ARG A 63 -14.44 -19.88 3.74
CA ARG A 63 -15.07 -19.81 2.40
C ARG A 63 -16.53 -20.23 2.37
N ASP A 64 -16.97 -21.01 3.35
CA ASP A 64 -18.38 -21.41 3.50
C ASP A 64 -19.27 -20.28 4.04
N GLY A 65 -18.67 -19.12 4.35
CA GLY A 65 -19.36 -17.97 4.92
C GLY A 65 -19.43 -18.00 6.45
N SER A 66 -18.93 -19.03 7.10
CA SER A 66 -18.83 -19.06 8.56
C SER A 66 -17.74 -18.14 9.07
N CYS A 67 -17.97 -17.46 10.18
CA CYS A 67 -16.98 -16.65 10.88
C CYS A 67 -16.97 -17.01 12.36
N ARG A 68 -15.77 -17.10 12.93
CA ARG A 68 -15.58 -17.28 14.37
C ARG A 68 -14.74 -16.14 14.94
N THR A 69 -14.95 -15.88 16.22
CA THR A 69 -14.18 -14.89 16.97
C THR A 69 -13.35 -15.61 18.00
N ASP A 70 -12.03 -15.39 17.96
CA ASP A 70 -11.08 -15.85 18.95
C ASP A 70 -10.67 -14.67 19.85
N ILE A 71 -10.52 -14.91 21.14
CA ILE A 71 -9.98 -13.90 22.07
C ILE A 71 -8.49 -13.76 21.77
N GLY A 72 -8.07 -12.53 21.41
CA GLY A 72 -6.68 -12.20 21.17
C GLY A 72 -6.31 -10.91 21.92
N ASN A 73 -5.17 -10.92 22.59
CA ASN A 73 -4.58 -9.73 23.18
C ASN A 73 -3.06 -9.92 23.15
N ALA A 74 -2.49 -9.78 21.97
CA ALA A 74 -1.06 -9.95 21.79
C ALA A 74 -0.40 -8.57 21.59
N PRO A 75 0.62 -8.24 22.37
CA PRO A 75 1.41 -7.04 22.15
C PRO A 75 2.29 -7.22 20.91
N PHE A 76 2.54 -6.14 20.19
CA PHE A 76 3.56 -6.08 19.13
C PHE A 76 4.10 -4.65 19.01
N VAL A 77 5.24 -4.48 18.36
CA VAL A 77 5.82 -3.17 18.13
C VAL A 77 5.86 -2.90 16.63
N LEU A 78 5.31 -1.76 16.25
CA LEU A 78 5.45 -1.21 14.89
C LEU A 78 6.65 -0.27 14.90
N ASN A 79 7.69 -0.61 14.15
CA ASN A 79 8.97 0.07 14.16
C ASN A 79 9.31 0.59 12.77
N PHE A 80 9.03 1.87 12.52
CA PHE A 80 9.34 2.52 11.24
C PHE A 80 10.83 2.84 11.07
N ASP A 81 11.58 2.94 12.18
CA ASP A 81 13.01 3.19 12.14
C ASP A 81 13.77 1.97 11.58
N ASN A 82 13.43 0.78 12.05
CA ASN A 82 13.98 -0.49 11.56
C ASN A 82 13.22 -1.06 10.37
N ASN A 83 12.12 -0.44 9.99
CA ASN A 83 11.24 -0.90 8.92
C ASN A 83 10.73 -2.33 9.13
N ASP A 84 10.33 -2.65 10.37
CA ASP A 84 9.78 -3.95 10.75
C ASP A 84 8.62 -3.85 11.76
N VAL A 85 7.93 -4.97 11.94
CA VAL A 85 6.94 -5.18 12.98
C VAL A 85 7.39 -6.35 13.84
N GLU A 86 7.55 -6.12 15.13
CA GLU A 86 8.03 -7.08 16.10
C GLU A 86 6.84 -7.78 16.78
N PHE A 87 6.46 -8.94 16.29
CA PHE A 87 5.43 -9.79 16.90
C PHE A 87 6.04 -10.74 17.95
N PRO A 88 5.24 -11.32 18.88
CA PRO A 88 5.75 -12.31 19.82
C PRO A 88 6.42 -13.53 19.16
N GLY A 89 6.01 -13.87 17.95
CA GLY A 89 6.58 -14.97 17.15
C GLY A 89 7.74 -14.63 16.25
N GLY A 90 8.20 -13.37 16.25
CA GLY A 90 9.31 -12.90 15.41
C GLY A 90 9.01 -11.59 14.69
N LYS A 91 10.03 -11.12 13.96
CA LYS A 91 9.95 -9.87 13.22
C LYS A 91 9.46 -10.11 11.80
N VAL A 92 8.62 -9.21 11.32
CA VAL A 92 8.15 -9.19 9.93
C VAL A 92 8.48 -7.85 9.32
N ARG A 93 9.17 -7.87 8.18
CA ARG A 93 9.58 -6.65 7.49
C ARG A 93 8.37 -5.90 6.93
N ILE A 94 8.41 -4.58 7.02
CA ILE A 94 7.49 -3.69 6.32
C ILE A 94 7.93 -3.63 4.86
N LYS A 95 7.06 -4.02 3.94
CA LYS A 95 7.29 -3.88 2.49
C LYS A 95 7.19 -2.43 2.07
N ARG A 96 6.13 -1.76 2.54
CA ARG A 96 5.85 -0.36 2.29
C ARG A 96 4.76 0.13 3.24
N HIS A 97 4.72 1.42 3.42
CA HIS A 97 3.66 2.10 4.14
C HIS A 97 3.21 3.33 3.38
N TYR A 98 1.95 3.66 3.52
CA TYR A 98 1.32 4.78 2.84
C TYR A 98 0.60 5.65 3.84
N GLN A 99 0.61 6.93 3.55
CA GLN A 99 -0.35 7.88 4.10
C GLN A 99 -1.49 8.03 3.11
N GLN A 100 -2.70 7.94 3.60
CA GLN A 100 -3.88 8.34 2.85
C GLN A 100 -4.64 9.39 3.64
N THR A 101 -4.90 10.53 3.00
CA THR A 101 -5.84 11.51 3.55
C THR A 101 -7.24 11.09 3.13
N VAL A 102 -8.13 10.92 4.09
CA VAL A 102 -9.54 10.63 3.79
C VAL A 102 -10.18 11.86 3.18
N GLN A 103 -10.68 11.74 1.95
CA GLN A 103 -11.37 12.83 1.27
C GLN A 103 -12.57 13.31 2.09
N GLY A 104 -12.66 14.62 2.33
CA GLY A 104 -13.77 15.25 3.04
C GLY A 104 -13.57 15.42 4.54
N SER A 105 -12.49 14.89 5.12
CA SER A 105 -12.13 15.16 6.51
C SER A 105 -10.66 15.51 6.62
N PRO A 106 -10.30 16.80 6.73
CA PRO A 106 -8.90 17.22 6.89
C PRO A 106 -8.28 16.75 8.23
N LEU A 107 -9.11 16.17 9.09
CA LEU A 107 -8.73 15.77 10.44
C LEU A 107 -8.49 14.27 10.57
N GLN A 108 -8.84 13.47 9.56
CA GLN A 108 -8.61 12.02 9.59
C GLN A 108 -7.38 11.68 8.75
N SER A 109 -6.39 11.16 9.42
CA SER A 109 -5.19 10.60 8.79
C SER A 109 -5.24 9.10 8.90
N GLU A 110 -4.96 8.42 7.81
CA GLU A 110 -4.85 6.98 7.75
C GLU A 110 -3.42 6.57 7.38
N VAL A 111 -2.96 5.50 8.00
CA VAL A 111 -1.70 4.84 7.68
C VAL A 111 -2.00 3.40 7.31
N LYS A 112 -1.54 3.01 6.14
CA LYS A 112 -1.55 1.62 5.69
C LYS A 112 -0.13 1.08 5.70
N VAL A 113 0.08 -0.07 6.32
CA VAL A 113 1.38 -0.76 6.37
C VAL A 113 1.22 -2.14 5.76
N GLU A 114 1.94 -2.41 4.68
CA GLU A 114 1.98 -3.72 4.02
C GLU A 114 3.20 -4.51 4.50
N LEU A 115 2.96 -5.72 4.98
CA LEU A 115 3.98 -6.59 5.54
C LEU A 115 4.49 -7.62 4.53
N ALA A 116 5.70 -8.13 4.75
CA ALA A 116 6.33 -9.12 3.89
C ALA A 116 5.59 -10.47 3.85
N ASP A 117 4.80 -10.77 4.86
CA ASP A 117 3.97 -11.96 4.97
C ASP A 117 2.54 -11.78 4.41
N ASN A 118 2.31 -10.70 3.65
CA ASN A 118 1.04 -10.31 3.01
C ASN A 118 -0.08 -9.90 3.99
N ARG A 119 0.23 -9.66 5.26
CA ARG A 119 -0.68 -8.95 6.15
C ARG A 119 -0.64 -7.47 5.87
N VAL A 120 -1.74 -6.80 6.19
CA VAL A 120 -1.88 -5.35 6.07
C VAL A 120 -2.38 -4.80 7.39
N ILE A 121 -1.74 -3.75 7.89
CA ILE A 121 -2.18 -2.99 9.05
C ILE A 121 -2.77 -1.68 8.53
N TRP A 122 -4.01 -1.39 8.94
CA TRP A 122 -4.68 -0.13 8.72
C TRP A 122 -4.85 0.58 10.04
N LEU A 123 -4.42 1.83 10.10
CA LEU A 123 -4.51 2.64 11.31
C LEU A 123 -5.12 4.00 10.99
N THR A 124 -5.94 4.51 11.89
CA THR A 124 -6.47 5.86 11.86
C THR A 124 -6.27 6.53 13.22
N ALA A 125 -6.10 7.85 13.21
CA ALA A 125 -5.95 8.62 14.45
C ALA A 125 -7.25 8.62 15.27
N VAL A 126 -7.15 8.42 16.58
CA VAL A 126 -8.31 8.43 17.48
C VAL A 126 -8.80 9.85 17.74
N ASP A 127 -7.89 10.80 17.84
CA ASP A 127 -8.21 12.20 18.10
C ASP A 127 -7.99 13.03 16.82
N ALA A 128 -9.06 13.19 16.07
CA ALA A 128 -9.06 13.98 14.83
C ALA A 128 -8.90 15.49 15.06
N SER A 129 -9.01 15.97 16.29
CA SER A 129 -8.84 17.39 16.63
C SER A 129 -7.37 17.83 16.72
N ARG A 130 -6.44 16.86 16.78
CA ARG A 130 -5.00 17.10 16.85
C ARG A 130 -4.32 16.80 15.53
N THR A 131 -3.36 17.62 15.15
CA THR A 131 -2.51 17.42 13.97
C THR A 131 -1.71 16.11 14.07
N TYR A 132 -1.39 15.72 15.30
CA TYR A 132 -0.67 14.47 15.59
C TYR A 132 -1.38 13.77 16.76
N SER A 133 -1.94 12.62 16.51
CA SER A 133 -2.59 11.82 17.53
C SER A 133 -1.57 10.95 18.27
N ASP A 134 -1.69 10.91 19.60
CA ASP A 134 -0.91 10.03 20.45
C ASP A 134 -1.46 8.60 20.49
N ALA A 135 -2.60 8.36 19.86
CA ALA A 135 -3.22 7.03 19.79
C ALA A 135 -3.80 6.76 18.41
N TRP A 136 -3.56 5.56 17.93
CA TRP A 136 -4.03 5.08 16.62
C TRP A 136 -4.76 3.76 16.80
N VAL A 137 -5.88 3.63 16.12
CA VAL A 137 -6.70 2.41 16.11
C VAL A 137 -6.88 1.90 14.69
N GLY A 138 -7.14 0.63 14.56
CA GLY A 138 -7.38 0.05 13.24
C GLY A 138 -7.48 -1.46 13.27
N ALA A 139 -6.97 -2.09 12.23
CA ALA A 139 -6.98 -3.54 12.11
C ALA A 139 -5.71 -4.06 11.41
N ILE A 140 -5.27 -5.24 11.81
CA ILE A 140 -4.35 -6.06 11.05
C ILE A 140 -5.14 -7.16 10.35
N THR A 141 -5.02 -7.24 9.04
CA THR A 141 -5.79 -8.18 8.20
C THR A 141 -4.85 -9.00 7.34
N GLY A 142 -5.08 -10.28 7.28
CA GLY A 142 -4.39 -11.22 6.39
C GLY A 142 -5.38 -11.96 5.50
N LEU A 143 -5.07 -12.06 4.22
CA LEU A 143 -5.75 -12.97 3.31
C LEU A 143 -5.02 -14.30 3.34
N LYS A 144 -5.73 -15.37 3.59
CA LYS A 144 -5.17 -16.72 3.63
C LYS A 144 -5.76 -17.58 2.52
N GLY A 145 -4.92 -18.44 1.97
CA GLY A 145 -5.36 -19.48 1.04
C GLY A 145 -6.03 -20.65 1.75
N GLY A 146 -6.65 -21.54 0.99
CA GLY A 146 -7.31 -22.72 1.53
C GLY A 146 -8.72 -22.45 2.03
N VAL A 147 -9.04 -22.93 3.21
CA VAL A 147 -10.36 -22.83 3.85
C VAL A 147 -10.61 -21.41 4.40
N VAL A 148 -9.60 -20.82 5.02
CA VAL A 148 -9.67 -19.48 5.60
C VAL A 148 -9.61 -18.44 4.49
N LEU A 149 -10.65 -17.60 4.41
CA LEU A 149 -10.73 -16.51 3.46
C LEU A 149 -10.02 -15.26 3.97
N VAL A 150 -10.34 -14.84 5.20
CA VAL A 150 -9.80 -13.64 5.82
C VAL A 150 -9.60 -13.85 7.32
N GLU A 151 -8.53 -13.28 7.84
CA GLU A 151 -8.27 -13.16 9.27
C GLU A 151 -8.05 -11.68 9.58
N SER A 152 -8.76 -11.13 10.56
CA SER A 152 -8.66 -9.73 10.94
C SER A 152 -8.66 -9.59 12.46
N GLN A 153 -7.83 -8.66 12.97
CA GLN A 153 -7.72 -8.34 14.41
C GLN A 153 -7.78 -6.83 14.57
N GLY A 154 -8.54 -6.37 15.54
CA GLY A 154 -8.48 -4.97 15.95
C GLY A 154 -7.09 -4.63 16.52
N VAL A 155 -6.66 -3.39 16.33
CA VAL A 155 -5.35 -2.89 16.76
C VAL A 155 -5.50 -1.55 17.45
N TYR A 156 -4.75 -1.36 18.53
CA TYR A 156 -4.57 -0.10 19.24
C TYR A 156 -3.08 0.16 19.42
N CYS A 157 -2.60 1.33 19.04
CA CYS A 157 -1.19 1.71 19.12
C CYS A 157 -1.01 3.05 19.82
N VAL A 158 0.06 3.14 20.62
CA VAL A 158 0.55 4.38 21.27
C VAL A 158 2.05 4.53 21.01
N PRO A 159 2.58 5.76 20.96
CA PRO A 159 4.01 5.95 20.77
C PRO A 159 4.80 5.41 21.95
N THR A 160 5.94 4.79 21.68
CA THR A 160 6.89 4.40 22.73
C THR A 160 7.48 5.65 23.37
N LYS A 161 7.42 5.73 24.68
CA LYS A 161 7.99 6.83 25.48
C LYS A 161 9.51 6.73 25.56
#